data_7da53ea7c76f21aee59a2d580c5ef54e
#
_entry.id   7da53ea7c76f21aee59a2d580c5ef54e
#
_cell.length_a   1.000
_cell.length_b   1.000
_cell.length_c   1.000
_cell.angle_alpha   90.00
_cell.angle_beta   90.00
_cell.angle_gamma   90.00
#
_symmetry.space_group_name_H-M   'P 1'
#
loop_
_entity.id
_entity.type
_entity.pdbx_description
1 polymer ?
#
loop_
_entity_poly.entity_id
_entity_poly.type
_entity_poly.pdbx_seq_one_letter_code
_entity_poly.pdbx_strand_id
1 'polypeptide(L)'
;MYKHIYVPVDNSDYSNRAIDLAVELGTALGARLTGSHVYAARLHDYRFKQIEYTLPEEYKDENELERQRKIHDSLIAMGLQLISESYLDVMMRKAGEAGLEIGRAHV
;
A
#
# COMPACT_ATOMS: atom_id res chain seq x y z
N MET A 1 -21.90 12.90 -15.16
CA MET A 1 -21.30 13.44 -13.94
C MET A 1 -20.58 12.35 -13.18
N TYR A 2 -19.39 12.60 -12.70
CA TYR A 2 -18.59 11.63 -11.93
C TYR A 2 -19.19 11.47 -10.54
N LYS A 3 -19.50 10.23 -10.15
CA LYS A 3 -20.00 9.91 -8.81
C LYS A 3 -18.94 9.30 -7.91
N HIS A 4 -17.84 8.84 -8.49
CA HIS A 4 -16.77 8.16 -7.78
C HIS A 4 -15.40 8.51 -8.38
N ILE A 5 -14.46 8.87 -7.53
CA ILE A 5 -13.10 9.22 -7.94
C ILE A 5 -12.13 8.27 -7.24
N TYR A 6 -11.27 7.60 -8.00
CA TYR A 6 -10.22 6.73 -7.48
C TYR A 6 -8.89 7.49 -7.47
N VAL A 7 -8.20 7.45 -6.32
CA VAL A 7 -6.95 8.18 -6.11
C VAL A 7 -5.85 7.22 -5.70
N PRO A 8 -4.88 6.92 -6.57
CA PRO A 8 -3.69 6.17 -6.16
C PRO A 8 -2.79 7.06 -5.28
N VAL A 9 -2.30 6.52 -4.17
CA VAL A 9 -1.50 7.27 -3.20
C VAL A 9 -0.17 6.58 -2.91
N ASP A 10 0.91 7.35 -2.79
CA ASP A 10 2.25 6.87 -2.46
C ASP A 10 3.04 7.83 -1.56
N ASN A 11 2.35 8.83 -1.01
CA ASN A 11 2.93 9.89 -0.19
C ASN A 11 4.01 10.73 -0.89
N SER A 12 4.02 10.78 -2.22
CA SER A 12 4.83 11.73 -2.98
C SER A 12 4.14 13.09 -3.04
N ASP A 13 4.89 14.15 -3.41
CA ASP A 13 4.30 15.47 -3.61
C ASP A 13 3.23 15.45 -4.70
N TYR A 14 3.44 14.68 -5.77
CA TYR A 14 2.46 14.51 -6.84
C TYR A 14 1.19 13.82 -6.33
N SER A 15 1.34 12.75 -5.57
CA SER A 15 0.23 12.04 -4.97
C SER A 15 -0.57 12.94 -4.03
N ASN A 16 0.10 13.72 -3.18
CA ASN A 16 -0.56 14.61 -2.23
C ASN A 16 -1.30 15.74 -2.94
N ARG A 17 -0.76 16.27 -4.04
CA ARG A 17 -1.47 17.23 -4.89
C ARG A 17 -2.68 16.61 -5.57
N ALA A 18 -2.56 15.35 -6.02
CA ALA A 18 -3.68 14.63 -6.60
C ALA A 18 -4.81 14.41 -5.57
N ILE A 19 -4.46 14.14 -4.31
CA ILE A 19 -5.43 14.05 -3.22
C ILE A 19 -6.17 15.39 -3.05
N ASP A 20 -5.45 16.50 -3.00
CA ASP A 20 -6.04 17.81 -2.84
C ASP A 20 -7.01 18.15 -3.99
N LEU A 21 -6.60 17.85 -5.22
CA LEU A 21 -7.45 18.03 -6.40
C LEU A 21 -8.68 17.13 -6.35
N ALA A 22 -8.51 15.87 -5.96
CA ALA A 22 -9.63 14.93 -5.86
C ALA A 22 -10.64 15.37 -4.80
N VAL A 23 -10.17 15.92 -3.68
CA VAL A 23 -11.04 16.46 -2.63
C VAL A 23 -11.84 17.66 -3.16
N GLU A 24 -11.21 18.58 -3.90
CA GLU A 24 -11.90 19.69 -4.54
C GLU A 24 -12.96 19.24 -5.53
N LEU A 25 -12.61 18.31 -6.42
CA LEU A 25 -13.54 17.77 -7.40
C LEU A 25 -14.67 17.00 -6.74
N GLY A 26 -14.36 16.19 -5.73
CA GLY A 26 -15.37 15.44 -4.99
C GLY A 26 -16.37 16.35 -4.30
N THR A 27 -15.89 17.44 -3.71
CA THR A 27 -16.75 18.44 -3.06
C THR A 27 -17.64 19.13 -4.07
N ALA A 28 -17.09 19.56 -5.23
CA ALA A 28 -17.83 20.25 -6.26
C ALA A 28 -18.88 19.35 -6.94
N LEU A 29 -18.59 18.07 -7.11
CA LEU A 29 -19.44 17.12 -7.84
C LEU A 29 -20.29 16.24 -6.92
N GLY A 30 -20.11 16.30 -5.62
CA GLY A 30 -20.75 15.39 -4.68
C GLY A 30 -20.29 13.94 -4.86
N ALA A 31 -19.04 13.74 -5.26
CA ALA A 31 -18.51 12.41 -5.57
C ALA A 31 -17.88 11.76 -4.33
N ARG A 32 -17.91 10.42 -4.32
CA ARG A 32 -17.22 9.58 -3.35
C ARG A 32 -15.77 9.39 -3.77
N LEU A 33 -14.84 9.34 -2.80
CA LEU A 33 -13.43 9.06 -3.07
C LEU A 33 -13.04 7.65 -2.61
N THR A 34 -12.16 7.00 -3.36
CA THR A 34 -11.50 5.76 -2.94
C THR A 34 -10.00 5.91 -3.17
N GLY A 35 -9.21 5.75 -2.10
CA GLY A 35 -7.77 5.73 -2.20
C GLY A 35 -7.26 4.31 -2.39
N SER A 36 -6.15 4.17 -3.12
CA SER A 36 -5.48 2.89 -3.31
C SER A 36 -3.97 3.05 -3.23
N HIS A 37 -3.29 2.02 -2.76
CA HIS A 37 -1.84 1.95 -2.75
C HIS A 37 -1.38 0.60 -3.25
N VAL A 38 -0.46 0.61 -4.22
CA VAL A 38 0.12 -0.60 -4.82
C VAL A 38 1.58 -0.71 -4.38
N TYR A 39 2.01 -1.89 -3.96
CA TYR A 39 3.38 -2.12 -3.55
C TYR A 39 4.01 -3.30 -4.31
N ALA A 40 5.34 -3.27 -4.43
CA ALA A 40 6.11 -4.25 -5.21
C ALA A 40 6.61 -5.41 -4.32
N ALA A 41 5.71 -6.30 -3.90
CA ALA A 41 6.06 -7.43 -3.05
C ALA A 41 7.08 -8.38 -3.71
N ARG A 42 7.04 -8.55 -5.03
CA ARG A 42 7.96 -9.42 -5.78
C ARG A 42 9.43 -9.02 -5.63
N LEU A 43 9.72 -7.73 -5.47
CA LEU A 43 11.09 -7.27 -5.30
C LEU A 43 11.68 -7.78 -3.98
N HIS A 44 10.89 -7.80 -2.91
CA HIS A 44 11.30 -8.32 -1.61
C HIS A 44 11.57 -9.83 -1.68
N ASP A 45 10.72 -10.58 -2.37
CA ASP A 45 10.90 -12.02 -2.55
C ASP A 45 12.19 -12.35 -3.28
N TYR A 46 12.48 -11.61 -4.34
CA TYR A 46 13.71 -11.78 -5.12
C TYR A 46 14.96 -11.55 -4.26
N ARG A 47 14.99 -10.47 -3.50
CA ARG A 47 16.11 -10.12 -2.62
C ARG A 47 16.27 -11.13 -1.49
N PHE A 48 15.19 -11.61 -0.92
CA PHE A 48 15.23 -12.62 0.12
C PHE A 48 15.83 -13.93 -0.39
N LYS A 49 15.48 -14.36 -1.59
CA LYS A 49 16.07 -15.55 -2.22
C LYS A 49 17.58 -15.41 -2.41
N GLN A 50 18.06 -14.22 -2.75
CA GLN A 50 19.50 -13.98 -2.84
C GLN A 50 20.21 -14.14 -1.50
N ILE A 51 19.59 -13.70 -0.42
CA ILE A 51 20.13 -13.85 0.93
C ILE A 51 20.22 -15.32 1.33
N GLU A 52 19.31 -16.18 0.88
CA GLU A 52 19.31 -17.61 1.17
C GLU A 52 20.63 -18.29 0.77
N TYR A 53 21.30 -17.83 -0.27
CA TYR A 53 22.59 -18.38 -0.69
C TYR A 53 23.72 -18.14 0.32
N THR A 54 23.54 -17.20 1.21
CA THR A 54 24.54 -16.84 2.23
C THR A 54 24.36 -17.61 3.54
N LEU A 55 23.32 -18.42 3.66
CA LEU A 55 23.04 -19.17 4.87
C LEU A 55 24.08 -20.28 5.11
N PRO A 56 24.37 -20.63 6.38
CA PRO A 56 25.12 -21.83 6.70
C PRO A 56 24.43 -23.08 6.12
N GLU A 57 25.23 -24.09 5.73
CA GLU A 57 24.68 -25.29 5.08
C GLU A 57 23.61 -26.01 5.90
N GLU A 58 23.73 -26.02 7.24
CA GLU A 58 22.76 -26.63 8.13
C GLU A 58 21.38 -25.97 8.09
N TYR A 59 21.28 -24.73 7.57
CA TYR A 59 20.04 -23.97 7.43
C TYR A 59 19.49 -23.96 6.00
N LYS A 60 20.13 -24.68 5.08
CA LYS A 60 19.72 -24.73 3.66
C LYS A 60 18.84 -25.94 3.31
N ASP A 61 18.42 -26.75 4.28
CA ASP A 61 17.50 -27.82 3.96
C ASP A 61 16.13 -27.25 3.55
N GLU A 62 15.40 -28.01 2.74
CA GLU A 62 14.17 -27.53 2.11
C GLU A 62 13.09 -27.12 3.11
N ASN A 63 12.95 -27.86 4.22
CA ASN A 63 11.95 -27.54 5.23
C ASN A 63 12.27 -26.24 5.96
N GLU A 64 13.53 -26.01 6.29
CA GLU A 64 13.98 -24.80 6.97
C GLU A 64 13.85 -23.57 6.05
N LEU A 65 14.21 -23.70 4.77
CA LEU A 65 14.04 -22.63 3.80
C LEU A 65 12.57 -22.27 3.61
N GLU A 66 11.70 -23.26 3.52
CA GLU A 66 10.26 -23.02 3.38
C GLU A 66 9.69 -22.30 4.60
N ARG A 67 10.12 -22.70 5.81
CA ARG A 67 9.71 -22.04 7.05
C ARG A 67 10.14 -20.58 7.08
N GLN A 68 11.39 -20.30 6.70
CA GLN A 68 11.91 -18.92 6.65
C GLN A 68 11.19 -18.05 5.63
N ARG A 69 10.88 -18.62 4.46
CA ARG A 69 10.13 -17.90 3.41
C ARG A 69 8.73 -17.52 3.88
N LYS A 70 8.04 -18.42 4.57
CA LYS A 70 6.69 -18.14 5.11
C LYS A 70 6.71 -17.02 6.14
N ILE A 71 7.68 -17.03 7.05
CA ILE A 71 7.84 -15.99 8.06
C ILE A 71 8.16 -14.65 7.38
N HIS A 72 9.08 -14.65 6.45
CA HIS A 72 9.46 -13.44 5.69
C HIS A 72 8.25 -12.86 4.95
N ASP A 73 7.52 -13.69 4.21
CA ASP A 73 6.36 -13.24 3.43
C ASP A 73 5.29 -12.63 4.34
N SER A 74 5.02 -13.23 5.50
CA SER A 74 4.07 -12.70 6.46
C SER A 74 4.50 -11.34 7.01
N LEU A 75 5.78 -11.17 7.37
CA LEU A 75 6.31 -9.92 7.91
C LEU A 75 6.31 -8.81 6.84
N ILE A 76 6.67 -9.14 5.60
CA ILE A 76 6.65 -8.17 4.50
C ILE A 76 5.20 -7.74 4.20
N ALA A 77 4.27 -8.67 4.13
CA ALA A 77 2.86 -8.35 3.90
C ALA A 77 2.31 -7.41 4.98
N MET A 78 2.59 -7.70 6.26
CA MET A 78 2.17 -6.86 7.38
C MET A 78 2.81 -5.47 7.32
N GLY A 79 4.11 -5.40 7.04
CA GLY A 79 4.83 -4.13 6.95
C GLY A 79 4.32 -3.26 5.80
N LEU A 80 4.12 -3.85 4.63
CA LEU A 80 3.59 -3.14 3.47
C LEU A 80 2.16 -2.67 3.69
N GLN A 81 1.34 -3.47 4.37
CA GLN A 81 -0.02 -3.07 4.72
C GLN A 81 -0.03 -1.84 5.64
N LEU A 82 0.81 -1.82 6.67
CA LEU A 82 0.93 -0.67 7.57
C LEU A 82 1.35 0.59 6.83
N ILE A 83 2.31 0.47 5.90
CA ILE A 83 2.75 1.60 5.08
C ILE A 83 1.60 2.10 4.20
N SER A 84 0.89 1.20 3.54
CA SER A 84 -0.26 1.56 2.70
C SER A 84 -1.35 2.28 3.51
N GLU A 85 -1.66 1.79 4.70
CA GLU A 85 -2.64 2.43 5.57
C GLU A 85 -2.21 3.84 5.97
N SER A 86 -0.92 4.05 6.26
CA SER A 86 -0.41 5.39 6.60
C SER A 86 -0.58 6.37 5.45
N TYR A 87 -0.34 5.94 4.22
CA TYR A 87 -0.54 6.79 3.04
C TYR A 87 -2.02 7.12 2.81
N LEU A 88 -2.88 6.13 2.99
CA LEU A 88 -4.33 6.31 2.83
C LEU A 88 -4.92 7.19 3.93
N ASP A 89 -4.37 7.15 5.14
CA ASP A 89 -4.83 7.99 6.26
C ASP A 89 -4.70 9.48 5.97
N VAL A 90 -3.68 9.88 5.20
CA VAL A 90 -3.53 11.29 4.77
C VAL A 90 -4.73 11.71 3.94
N MET A 91 -5.13 10.89 2.97
CA MET A 91 -6.30 11.18 2.14
C MET A 91 -7.59 11.17 2.96
N MET A 92 -7.73 10.19 3.86
CA MET A 92 -8.93 10.07 4.70
C MET A 92 -9.13 11.28 5.58
N ARG A 93 -8.06 11.83 6.16
CA ARG A 93 -8.17 13.05 6.97
C ARG A 93 -8.61 14.24 6.14
N LYS A 94 -8.01 14.44 4.96
CA LYS A 94 -8.34 15.55 4.06
C LYS A 94 -9.78 15.45 3.56
N ALA A 95 -10.21 14.28 3.15
CA ALA A 95 -11.57 14.07 2.68
C ALA A 95 -12.60 14.17 3.83
N GLY A 96 -12.26 13.67 5.02
CA GLY A 96 -13.11 13.79 6.21
C GLY A 96 -13.33 15.23 6.62
N GLU A 97 -12.30 16.08 6.56
CA GLU A 97 -12.41 17.51 6.83
C GLU A 97 -13.34 18.21 5.84
N ALA A 98 -13.41 17.73 4.59
CA ALA A 98 -14.31 18.23 3.56
C ALA A 98 -15.70 17.59 3.61
N GLY A 99 -15.95 16.64 4.51
CA GLY A 99 -17.23 15.96 4.65
C GLY A 99 -17.53 14.96 3.55
N LEU A 100 -16.50 14.40 2.90
CA LEU A 100 -16.66 13.46 1.81
C LEU A 100 -16.70 12.01 2.28
N GLU A 101 -17.46 11.17 1.59
CA GLU A 101 -17.47 9.73 1.77
C GLU A 101 -16.20 9.11 1.16
N ILE A 102 -15.56 8.18 1.88
CA ILE A 102 -14.26 7.63 1.53
C ILE A 102 -14.30 6.12 1.51
N GLY A 103 -13.63 5.52 0.50
CA GLY A 103 -13.31 4.10 0.44
C GLY A 103 -11.81 3.87 0.43
N ARG A 104 -11.38 2.67 0.84
CA ARG A 104 -9.99 2.21 0.77
C ARG A 104 -9.90 0.97 -0.11
N ALA A 105 -8.79 0.87 -0.88
CA ALA A 105 -8.45 -0.34 -1.61
C ALA A 105 -6.96 -0.62 -1.44
N HIS A 106 -6.63 -1.85 -1.06
CA HIS A 106 -5.25 -2.34 -0.97
C HIS A 106 -5.00 -3.32 -2.13
N VAL A 107 -3.94 -3.06 -2.88
CA VAL A 107 -3.58 -3.89 -4.04
C VAL A 107 -2.13 -4.37 -3.95
#